data_714dd5af4be50e798debc8d88904c1b8
#
_entry.id   714dd5af4be50e798debc8d88904c1b8
#
_cell.length_a   1.000
_cell.length_b   1.000
_cell.length_c   1.000
_cell.angle_alpha   90.00
_cell.angle_beta   90.00
_cell.angle_gamma   90.00
#
_symmetry.space_group_name_H-M   'P 1'
#
loop_
_entity.id
_entity.type
_entity.pdbx_description
1 polymer ?
#
loop_
_entity_poly.entity_id
_entity_poly.type
_entity_poly.pdbx_seq_one_letter_code
_entity_poly.pdbx_strand_id
1 'polypeptide(L)'
;MGWFFKDTNLVMLQTPHVFFSPDPFERNLDTFHRMPNEGELFYGIVQDGNDLWNASFFCGSCAIIRRKELMEVGGIAVETVTEDAHTALKLSRLGYNTAYLEVPQAAGLATESLSGHVGQRIRWARGMAQIARTDNPLLGKGLKFGQRLCYLNAMLHFFYGLPRLVFLTAPLAYLFFDAHVFQATALMITAYALPHLAHASVTNSRIQGRFRHSFWNEVYESVLAWYIMRPVLVAFINPKMGKFNVTAKGGVIEKAYFDWTIARPYVVLLLLNLVGFAVGIGKLFFFSGDEVITLIINMVWTTYNVLLLGASVAVANESRQIRSTPRVAAALPAFLRFENGRTLVCKTEDFSQHGLGLSVPPDSDIPTGSRVSVSLFRSDEEGVFPAVVTFSGTGRLGVQFDNLSLQQQAELASLTFSRADAWISTWGTAQRDKPLRSLGSVVLIGLRGIGQLATSAFKSSTPRPVSPVSKDSTP
;
A
#
# COMPACT_ATOMS: atom_id res chain seq x y z
N MET A 1 16.17 16.41 14.70
CA MET A 1 17.55 16.97 14.92
C MET A 1 18.11 16.59 16.29
N GLY A 2 17.37 16.68 17.41
CA GLY A 2 17.89 16.39 18.76
C GLY A 2 18.54 15.00 18.94
N TRP A 3 18.07 13.98 18.25
CA TRP A 3 18.66 12.64 18.28
C TRP A 3 20.14 12.61 17.86
N PHE A 4 20.53 13.42 16.87
CA PHE A 4 21.91 13.50 16.39
C PHE A 4 22.88 14.17 17.37
N PHE A 5 22.37 14.96 18.31
CA PHE A 5 23.18 15.50 19.43
C PHE A 5 23.35 14.47 20.55
N LYS A 6 22.37 13.58 20.70
CA LYS A 6 22.37 12.56 21.75
C LYS A 6 23.25 11.36 21.39
N ASP A 7 23.29 11.00 20.10
CA ASP A 7 24.16 9.96 19.56
C ASP A 7 25.01 10.54 18.42
N THR A 8 26.29 10.72 18.66
CA THR A 8 27.24 11.27 17.67
C THR A 8 27.54 10.29 16.54
N ASN A 9 27.30 8.99 16.74
CA ASN A 9 27.45 7.93 15.73
C ASN A 9 26.17 7.70 14.90
N LEU A 10 25.07 8.35 15.28
CA LEU A 10 23.84 8.32 14.50
C LEU A 10 24.00 9.13 13.22
N VAL A 11 23.83 8.47 12.07
CA VAL A 11 24.01 9.12 10.76
C VAL A 11 22.70 9.24 9.98
N MET A 12 21.68 8.47 10.34
CA MET A 12 20.39 8.47 9.67
C MET A 12 19.24 8.31 10.65
N LEU A 13 18.20 9.12 10.47
CA LEU A 13 16.93 8.99 11.18
C LEU A 13 15.82 8.93 10.13
N GLN A 14 15.07 7.81 10.10
CA GLN A 14 13.92 7.61 9.22
C GLN A 14 12.62 7.83 10.00
N THR A 15 11.61 8.42 9.36
CA THR A 15 10.22 8.49 9.85
C THR A 15 9.27 7.80 8.87
N PRO A 16 8.04 7.42 9.29
CA PRO A 16 7.12 6.70 8.40
C PRO A 16 6.69 7.51 7.18
N HIS A 17 6.44 6.83 6.09
CA HIS A 17 5.72 7.38 4.95
C HIS A 17 4.22 7.22 5.18
N VAL A 18 3.51 8.31 5.23
CA VAL A 18 2.04 8.35 5.30
C VAL A 18 1.49 8.74 3.95
N PHE A 19 0.49 7.99 3.48
CA PHE A 19 -0.23 8.30 2.25
C PHE A 19 -1.65 8.74 2.60
N PHE A 20 -2.01 9.96 2.21
CA PHE A 20 -3.33 10.54 2.45
C PHE A 20 -4.31 10.30 1.29
N SER A 21 -3.89 9.61 0.26
CA SER A 21 -4.76 9.12 -0.81
C SER A 21 -4.78 7.59 -0.81
N PRO A 22 -5.92 6.96 -1.17
CA PRO A 22 -5.98 5.51 -1.28
C PRO A 22 -5.07 5.01 -2.40
N ASP A 23 -4.40 3.88 -2.15
CA ASP A 23 -3.75 3.13 -3.20
C ASP A 23 -4.80 2.39 -4.09
N PRO A 24 -4.42 1.78 -5.23
CA PRO A 24 -5.37 1.09 -6.09
C PRO A 24 -6.11 -0.08 -5.42
N PHE A 25 -5.48 -0.80 -4.49
CA PHE A 25 -6.15 -1.86 -3.75
C PHE A 25 -7.22 -1.28 -2.82
N GLU A 26 -6.85 -0.29 -2.02
CA GLU A 26 -7.77 0.38 -1.09
C GLU A 26 -8.95 1.01 -1.82
N ARG A 27 -8.69 1.68 -2.95
CA ARG A 27 -9.72 2.35 -3.74
C ARG A 27 -10.65 1.36 -4.45
N ASN A 28 -10.07 0.37 -5.15
CA ASN A 28 -10.84 -0.55 -6.01
C ASN A 28 -11.64 -1.56 -5.18
N LEU A 29 -11.18 -1.87 -3.96
CA LEU A 29 -11.87 -2.74 -3.01
C LEU A 29 -12.71 -1.98 -1.97
N ASP A 30 -12.68 -0.64 -1.99
CA ASP A 30 -13.37 0.22 -1.01
C ASP A 30 -12.96 -0.09 0.44
N THR A 31 -11.64 -0.16 0.69
CA THR A 31 -11.07 -0.52 2.00
C THR A 31 -10.28 0.60 2.67
N PHE A 32 -10.15 1.76 2.03
CA PHE A 32 -9.43 2.92 2.57
C PHE A 32 -9.94 3.31 3.96
N HIS A 33 -9.03 3.50 4.91
CA HIS A 33 -9.29 3.70 6.35
C HIS A 33 -10.03 2.56 7.08
N ARG A 34 -10.45 1.51 6.38
CA ARG A 34 -11.10 0.34 6.99
C ARG A 34 -10.15 -0.82 7.21
N MET A 35 -9.13 -0.90 6.39
CA MET A 35 -8.08 -1.92 6.48
C MET A 35 -6.71 -1.27 6.34
N PRO A 36 -5.69 -1.80 7.04
CA PRO A 36 -4.33 -1.32 6.89
C PRO A 36 -3.84 -1.53 5.46
N ASN A 37 -3.13 -0.55 4.91
CA ASN A 37 -2.47 -0.72 3.64
C ASN A 37 -1.18 -1.55 3.77
N GLU A 38 -0.60 -1.93 2.62
CA GLU A 38 0.60 -2.77 2.58
C GLU A 38 1.81 -2.15 3.34
N GLY A 39 1.92 -0.81 3.36
CA GLY A 39 3.02 -0.10 4.01
C GLY A 39 2.90 -0.04 5.54
N GLU A 40 1.71 -0.19 6.11
CA GLU A 40 1.52 -0.01 7.55
C GLU A 40 2.26 -1.07 8.37
N LEU A 41 2.32 -2.33 7.93
CA LEU A 41 3.11 -3.36 8.60
C LEU A 41 4.60 -3.01 8.61
N PHE A 42 5.09 -2.50 7.48
CA PHE A 42 6.50 -2.16 7.34
C PHE A 42 6.89 -1.02 8.28
N TYR A 43 6.14 0.07 8.29
CA TYR A 43 6.45 1.24 9.13
C TYR A 43 6.03 1.07 10.60
N GLY A 44 4.96 0.32 10.89
CA GLY A 44 4.46 0.15 12.25
C GLY A 44 5.15 -0.94 13.08
N ILE A 45 5.74 -1.95 12.44
CA ILE A 45 6.40 -3.06 13.18
C ILE A 45 7.80 -3.36 12.65
N VAL A 46 7.97 -3.44 11.30
CA VAL A 46 9.24 -3.93 10.76
C VAL A 46 10.36 -2.92 10.97
N GLN A 47 10.12 -1.65 10.69
CA GLN A 47 11.12 -0.59 10.91
C GLN A 47 11.40 -0.35 12.41
N ASP A 48 10.37 -0.47 13.25
CA ASP A 48 10.54 -0.39 14.71
C ASP A 48 11.39 -1.55 15.22
N GLY A 49 11.12 -2.78 14.76
CA GLY A 49 11.95 -3.93 15.04
C GLY A 49 13.38 -3.81 14.49
N ASN A 50 13.54 -3.23 13.30
CA ASN A 50 14.86 -2.95 12.74
C ASN A 50 15.63 -1.92 13.58
N ASP A 51 14.96 -0.92 14.17
CA ASP A 51 15.56 0.06 15.06
C ASP A 51 16.20 -0.60 16.29
N LEU A 52 15.52 -1.55 16.91
CA LEU A 52 16.05 -2.34 18.03
C LEU A 52 17.40 -3.00 17.71
N TRP A 53 17.58 -3.43 16.45
CA TRP A 53 18.81 -4.07 15.97
C TRP A 53 19.79 -3.09 15.30
N ASN A 54 19.56 -1.77 15.38
CA ASN A 54 20.35 -0.77 14.68
C ASN A 54 20.44 -1.04 13.17
N ALA A 55 19.31 -1.36 12.57
CA ALA A 55 19.16 -1.78 11.17
C ALA A 55 18.01 -1.06 10.45
N SER A 56 17.53 0.06 11.01
CA SER A 56 16.59 0.93 10.28
C SER A 56 17.22 1.40 9.00
N PHE A 57 16.50 1.31 7.89
CA PHE A 57 17.06 1.73 6.62
C PHE A 57 16.28 2.85 5.94
N PHE A 58 16.94 3.57 5.08
CA PHE A 58 16.40 4.68 4.32
C PHE A 58 15.35 4.18 3.31
N CYS A 59 14.22 4.88 3.21
CA CYS A 59 13.09 4.53 2.36
C CYS A 59 12.83 5.56 1.24
N GLY A 60 13.86 6.32 0.84
CA GLY A 60 13.81 7.26 -0.27
C GLY A 60 13.35 8.68 0.10
N SER A 61 12.60 8.85 1.21
CA SER A 61 12.18 10.16 1.73
C SER A 61 11.85 10.08 3.22
N CYS A 62 11.37 11.17 3.82
CA CYS A 62 11.01 11.26 5.24
C CYS A 62 12.18 10.87 6.17
N ALA A 63 13.42 11.18 5.79
CA ALA A 63 14.62 10.89 6.56
C ALA A 63 15.54 12.10 6.64
N ILE A 64 16.39 12.09 7.68
CA ILE A 64 17.51 13.01 7.85
C ILE A 64 18.78 12.17 7.83
N ILE A 65 19.75 12.56 7.00
CA ILE A 65 21.03 11.84 6.85
C ILE A 65 22.16 12.85 7.04
N ARG A 66 23.20 12.49 7.82
CA ARG A 66 24.41 13.31 7.96
C ARG A 66 25.17 13.34 6.64
N ARG A 67 25.37 14.53 6.10
CA ARG A 67 26.03 14.72 4.80
C ARG A 67 27.46 14.20 4.78
N LYS A 68 28.24 14.42 5.85
CA LYS A 68 29.65 14.00 5.92
C LYS A 68 29.76 12.50 5.71
N GLU A 69 29.07 11.73 6.51
CA GLU A 69 29.11 10.26 6.51
C GLU A 69 28.45 9.68 5.23
N LEU A 70 27.45 10.35 4.68
CA LEU A 70 26.90 10.02 3.38
C LEU A 70 27.96 10.12 2.27
N MET A 71 28.81 11.16 2.31
CA MET A 71 29.89 11.33 1.32
C MET A 71 31.00 10.30 1.49
N GLU A 72 31.21 9.74 2.69
CA GLU A 72 32.18 8.67 2.93
C GLU A 72 31.83 7.38 2.22
N VAL A 73 30.52 7.10 2.00
CA VAL A 73 30.06 5.95 1.20
C VAL A 73 29.90 6.26 -0.28
N GLY A 74 30.30 7.45 -0.72
CA GLY A 74 30.21 7.89 -2.12
C GLY A 74 28.89 8.56 -2.48
N GLY A 75 28.10 9.01 -1.51
CA GLY A 75 26.78 9.58 -1.71
C GLY A 75 25.68 8.52 -1.73
N ILE A 76 24.57 8.85 -2.38
CA ILE A 76 23.48 7.90 -2.59
C ILE A 76 23.95 6.78 -3.53
N ALA A 77 23.66 5.53 -3.16
CA ALA A 77 24.06 4.38 -3.96
C ALA A 77 23.41 4.43 -5.37
N VAL A 78 24.20 4.14 -6.41
CA VAL A 78 23.72 4.16 -7.80
C VAL A 78 23.76 2.77 -8.47
N GLU A 79 24.24 1.78 -7.74
CA GLU A 79 24.46 0.42 -8.24
C GLU A 79 23.18 -0.41 -8.30
N THR A 80 22.15 0.01 -7.57
CA THR A 80 20.86 -0.68 -7.48
C THR A 80 19.70 0.29 -7.64
N VAL A 81 18.54 -0.20 -8.05
CA VAL A 81 17.35 0.64 -8.25
C VAL A 81 16.55 0.91 -6.95
N THR A 82 17.00 0.38 -5.81
CA THR A 82 16.61 0.74 -4.45
C THR A 82 17.83 1.36 -3.78
N GLU A 83 18.20 2.51 -4.28
CA GLU A 83 19.37 3.30 -3.87
C GLU A 83 19.32 3.68 -2.39
N ASP A 84 18.13 3.84 -1.87
CA ASP A 84 17.82 4.18 -0.49
C ASP A 84 18.25 3.06 0.48
N ALA A 85 17.68 1.88 0.35
CA ALA A 85 18.01 0.73 1.18
C ALA A 85 19.49 0.35 1.06
N HIS A 86 20.06 0.46 -0.15
CA HIS A 86 21.47 0.16 -0.38
C HIS A 86 22.40 1.21 0.27
N THR A 87 22.05 2.48 0.24
CA THR A 87 22.79 3.55 0.93
C THR A 87 22.83 3.30 2.44
N ALA A 88 21.68 2.96 3.03
CA ALA A 88 21.61 2.62 4.45
C ALA A 88 22.48 1.39 4.80
N LEU A 89 22.47 0.35 3.95
CA LEU A 89 23.31 -0.83 4.13
C LEU A 89 24.81 -0.47 4.12
N LYS A 90 25.26 0.38 3.18
CA LYS A 90 26.64 0.86 3.12
C LYS A 90 27.05 1.64 4.38
N LEU A 91 26.18 2.53 4.89
CA LEU A 91 26.40 3.25 6.14
C LEU A 91 26.52 2.30 7.34
N SER A 92 25.60 1.33 7.42
CA SER A 92 25.63 0.31 8.49
C SER A 92 26.90 -0.56 8.43
N ARG A 93 27.46 -0.83 7.25
CA ARG A 93 28.73 -1.57 7.11
C ARG A 93 29.95 -0.82 7.62
N LEU A 94 29.92 0.51 7.64
CA LEU A 94 30.94 1.34 8.26
C LEU A 94 30.80 1.42 9.80
N GLY A 95 29.76 0.80 10.37
CA GLY A 95 29.52 0.76 11.81
C GLY A 95 28.73 1.95 12.34
N TYR A 96 28.13 2.76 11.47
CA TYR A 96 27.28 3.86 11.85
C TYR A 96 25.93 3.37 12.39
N ASN A 97 25.32 4.21 13.25
CA ASN A 97 24.00 3.96 13.80
C ASN A 97 22.92 4.57 12.90
N THR A 98 21.82 3.84 12.79
CA THR A 98 20.58 4.30 12.14
C THR A 98 19.45 4.24 13.15
N ALA A 99 18.45 5.11 13.02
CA ALA A 99 17.31 5.12 13.93
C ALA A 99 15.98 5.28 13.17
N TYR A 100 14.92 4.80 13.78
CA TYR A 100 13.55 4.99 13.33
C TYR A 100 12.74 5.75 14.38
N LEU A 101 11.93 6.68 13.95
CA LEU A 101 11.01 7.43 14.81
C LEU A 101 9.60 7.25 14.23
N GLU A 102 8.75 6.49 14.92
CA GLU A 102 7.36 6.22 14.53
C GLU A 102 6.45 7.45 14.74
N VAL A 103 6.85 8.59 14.19
CA VAL A 103 6.05 9.82 14.20
C VAL A 103 5.99 10.37 12.78
N PRO A 104 4.82 10.43 12.15
CA PRO A 104 4.67 11.03 10.83
C PRO A 104 5.16 12.48 10.80
N GLN A 105 6.11 12.78 9.93
CA GLN A 105 6.66 14.13 9.74
C GLN A 105 6.32 14.67 8.35
N ALA A 106 5.90 13.81 7.44
CA ALA A 106 5.49 14.17 6.10
C ALA A 106 4.44 13.17 5.58
N ALA A 107 3.66 13.60 4.62
CA ALA A 107 2.69 12.76 3.95
C ALA A 107 2.71 13.00 2.44
N GLY A 108 2.26 12.02 1.67
CA GLY A 108 2.32 12.07 0.22
C GLY A 108 1.15 11.34 -0.45
N LEU A 109 1.19 11.30 -1.79
CA LEU A 109 0.23 10.56 -2.59
C LEU A 109 0.69 9.12 -2.78
N ALA A 110 -0.24 8.18 -2.66
CA ALA A 110 -0.07 6.81 -3.15
C ALA A 110 -0.05 6.78 -4.69
N THR A 111 0.19 5.62 -5.28
CA THR A 111 0.02 5.42 -6.73
C THR A 111 -1.46 5.44 -7.10
N GLU A 112 -1.82 6.07 -8.22
CA GLU A 112 -3.22 6.23 -8.63
C GLU A 112 -3.77 5.00 -9.36
N SER A 113 -2.96 4.35 -10.20
CA SER A 113 -3.38 3.19 -11.00
C SER A 113 -2.74 1.89 -10.56
N LEU A 114 -3.43 0.77 -10.78
CA LEU A 114 -2.91 -0.57 -10.48
C LEU A 114 -1.64 -0.86 -11.29
N SER A 115 -1.58 -0.44 -12.54
CA SER A 115 -0.38 -0.57 -13.38
C SER A 115 0.82 0.22 -12.81
N GLY A 116 0.58 1.44 -12.30
CA GLY A 116 1.58 2.25 -11.61
C GLY A 116 2.07 1.58 -10.32
N HIS A 117 1.15 1.02 -9.55
CA HIS A 117 1.45 0.28 -8.32
C HIS A 117 2.31 -0.96 -8.59
N VAL A 118 1.90 -1.80 -9.56
CA VAL A 118 2.66 -2.98 -10.00
C VAL A 118 4.06 -2.57 -10.48
N GLY A 119 4.18 -1.51 -11.28
CA GLY A 119 5.47 -0.98 -11.74
C GLY A 119 6.39 -0.56 -10.58
N GLN A 120 5.84 0.05 -9.54
CA GLN A 120 6.58 0.42 -8.33
C GLN A 120 7.09 -0.83 -7.59
N ARG A 121 6.25 -1.86 -7.41
CA ARG A 121 6.63 -3.11 -6.73
C ARG A 121 7.66 -3.91 -7.52
N ILE A 122 7.57 -3.94 -8.84
CA ILE A 122 8.60 -4.52 -9.73
C ILE A 122 9.96 -3.85 -9.48
N ARG A 123 9.99 -2.52 -9.38
CA ARG A 123 11.23 -1.78 -9.13
C ARG A 123 11.82 -2.14 -7.77
N TRP A 124 11.01 -2.17 -6.70
CA TRP A 124 11.47 -2.51 -5.36
C TRP A 124 11.98 -3.95 -5.29
N ALA A 125 11.21 -4.91 -5.80
CA ALA A 125 11.60 -6.32 -5.83
C ALA A 125 12.91 -6.55 -6.58
N ARG A 126 13.07 -5.88 -7.72
CA ARG A 126 14.30 -5.91 -8.50
C ARG A 126 15.49 -5.34 -7.74
N GLY A 127 15.32 -4.18 -7.10
CA GLY A 127 16.39 -3.53 -6.35
C GLY A 127 16.84 -4.36 -5.16
N MET A 128 15.92 -4.96 -4.41
CA MET A 128 16.27 -5.86 -3.30
C MET A 128 16.99 -7.12 -3.80
N ALA A 129 16.60 -7.69 -4.94
CA ALA A 129 17.33 -8.78 -5.55
C ALA A 129 18.74 -8.38 -6.05
N GLN A 130 18.88 -7.14 -6.55
CA GLN A 130 20.19 -6.57 -6.90
C GLN A 130 21.11 -6.46 -5.69
N ILE A 131 20.62 -5.90 -4.56
CA ILE A 131 21.39 -5.80 -3.32
C ILE A 131 21.77 -7.21 -2.82
N ALA A 132 20.81 -8.15 -2.77
CA ALA A 132 21.08 -9.53 -2.36
C ALA A 132 22.18 -10.20 -3.19
N ARG A 133 22.34 -9.81 -4.45
CA ARG A 133 23.35 -10.37 -5.36
C ARG A 133 24.70 -9.64 -5.32
N THR A 134 24.69 -8.30 -5.18
CA THR A 134 25.88 -7.46 -5.31
C THR A 134 26.50 -7.07 -3.96
N ASP A 135 25.69 -6.87 -2.93
CA ASP A 135 26.11 -6.52 -1.57
C ASP A 135 25.33 -7.34 -0.53
N ASN A 136 25.48 -8.68 -0.61
CA ASN A 136 24.74 -9.60 0.23
C ASN A 136 24.96 -9.32 1.75
N PRO A 137 23.91 -9.06 2.53
CA PRO A 137 24.05 -8.72 3.96
C PRO A 137 24.59 -9.88 4.80
N LEU A 138 24.41 -11.15 4.39
CA LEU A 138 24.97 -12.31 5.08
C LEU A 138 26.48 -12.44 4.86
N LEU A 139 27.00 -11.86 3.79
CA LEU A 139 28.40 -11.91 3.42
C LEU A 139 29.10 -10.58 3.73
N GLY A 140 30.41 -10.61 3.72
CA GLY A 140 31.24 -9.42 3.93
C GLY A 140 31.30 -8.97 5.39
N LYS A 141 32.05 -7.88 5.63
CA LYS A 141 32.35 -7.34 6.98
C LYS A 141 31.41 -6.17 7.29
N GLY A 142 31.45 -5.74 8.55
CA GLY A 142 30.84 -4.49 9.03
C GLY A 142 29.46 -4.64 9.68
N LEU A 143 28.66 -5.65 9.32
CA LEU A 143 27.34 -5.82 9.91
C LEU A 143 27.35 -6.76 11.12
N LYS A 144 26.61 -6.39 12.17
CA LYS A 144 26.30 -7.25 13.31
C LYS A 144 25.26 -8.31 12.91
N PHE A 145 25.16 -9.41 13.68
CA PHE A 145 24.24 -10.52 13.37
C PHE A 145 22.78 -10.08 13.20
N GLY A 146 22.25 -9.27 14.12
CA GLY A 146 20.87 -8.76 14.03
C GLY A 146 20.63 -7.91 12.78
N GLN A 147 21.60 -7.03 12.44
CA GLN A 147 21.53 -6.25 11.19
C GLN A 147 21.46 -7.14 9.94
N ARG A 148 22.28 -8.21 9.91
CA ARG A 148 22.25 -9.18 8.79
C ARG A 148 20.88 -9.80 8.61
N LEU A 149 20.22 -10.20 9.72
CA LEU A 149 18.89 -10.79 9.70
C LEU A 149 17.82 -9.78 9.26
N CYS A 150 17.88 -8.53 9.73
CA CYS A 150 16.95 -7.47 9.34
C CYS A 150 17.02 -7.17 7.84
N TYR A 151 18.22 -6.97 7.30
CA TYR A 151 18.42 -6.75 5.86
C TYR A 151 18.04 -7.96 5.02
N LEU A 152 18.37 -9.17 5.47
CA LEU A 152 17.97 -10.42 4.81
C LEU A 152 16.44 -10.52 4.74
N ASN A 153 15.75 -10.27 5.86
CA ASN A 153 14.28 -10.30 5.91
C ASN A 153 13.66 -9.31 4.91
N ALA A 154 14.18 -8.08 4.85
CA ALA A 154 13.73 -7.06 3.91
C ALA A 154 13.92 -7.51 2.44
N MET A 155 15.00 -8.22 2.13
CA MET A 155 15.24 -8.75 0.78
C MET A 155 14.34 -9.96 0.48
N LEU A 156 14.25 -10.92 1.40
CA LEU A 156 13.43 -12.13 1.23
C LEU A 156 11.95 -11.81 1.05
N HIS A 157 11.48 -10.71 1.64
CA HIS A 157 10.11 -10.25 1.45
C HIS A 157 9.72 -10.16 -0.05
N PHE A 158 10.63 -9.81 -0.93
CA PHE A 158 10.35 -9.68 -2.37
C PHE A 158 10.52 -10.98 -3.18
N PHE A 159 10.92 -12.08 -2.55
CA PHE A 159 11.07 -13.38 -3.23
C PHE A 159 9.80 -14.24 -3.19
N TYR A 160 8.70 -13.75 -2.64
CA TYR A 160 7.44 -14.49 -2.52
C TYR A 160 6.79 -14.85 -3.85
N GLY A 161 7.17 -14.22 -4.97
CA GLY A 161 6.51 -14.41 -6.27
C GLY A 161 6.46 -15.86 -6.72
N LEU A 162 7.59 -16.59 -6.69
CA LEU A 162 7.64 -18.01 -7.05
C LEU A 162 6.87 -18.90 -6.04
N PRO A 163 7.11 -18.83 -4.72
CA PRO A 163 6.32 -19.57 -3.74
C PRO A 163 4.80 -19.34 -3.87
N ARG A 164 4.36 -18.10 -4.11
CA ARG A 164 2.94 -17.79 -4.27
C ARG A 164 2.36 -18.43 -5.54
N LEU A 165 3.06 -18.42 -6.66
CA LEU A 165 2.62 -19.10 -7.88
C LEU A 165 2.55 -20.62 -7.68
N VAL A 166 3.55 -21.22 -7.01
CA VAL A 166 3.49 -22.65 -6.64
C VAL A 166 2.27 -22.93 -5.78
N PHE A 167 2.00 -22.10 -4.76
CA PHE A 167 0.82 -22.26 -3.90
C PHE A 167 -0.51 -22.22 -4.69
N LEU A 168 -0.62 -21.31 -5.66
CA LEU A 168 -1.82 -21.16 -6.49
C LEU A 168 -1.99 -22.29 -7.53
N THR A 169 -0.95 -23.07 -7.83
CA THR A 169 -0.97 -24.10 -8.86
C THR A 169 -0.74 -25.53 -8.32
N ALA A 170 -0.21 -25.66 -7.09
CA ALA A 170 0.12 -26.98 -6.52
C ALA A 170 -1.05 -27.98 -6.53
N PRO A 171 -2.30 -27.63 -6.13
CA PRO A 171 -3.41 -28.57 -6.17
C PRO A 171 -3.75 -29.02 -7.59
N LEU A 172 -3.44 -28.22 -8.61
CA LEU A 172 -3.71 -28.57 -10.01
C LEU A 172 -2.84 -29.74 -10.50
N ALA A 173 -1.65 -29.93 -9.91
CA ALA A 173 -0.79 -31.07 -10.22
C ALA A 173 -1.53 -32.40 -9.91
N TYR A 174 -2.21 -32.47 -8.79
CA TYR A 174 -3.02 -33.63 -8.44
C TYR A 174 -4.33 -33.69 -9.25
N LEU A 175 -5.03 -32.57 -9.38
CA LEU A 175 -6.33 -32.55 -10.05
C LEU A 175 -6.22 -32.91 -11.55
N PHE A 176 -5.16 -32.53 -12.24
CA PHE A 176 -4.98 -32.84 -13.67
C PHE A 176 -4.20 -34.12 -13.94
N PHE A 177 -3.15 -34.39 -13.12
CA PHE A 177 -2.15 -35.41 -13.45
C PHE A 177 -1.99 -36.50 -12.39
N ASP A 178 -2.77 -36.49 -11.33
CA ASP A 178 -2.66 -37.40 -10.17
C ASP A 178 -1.28 -37.36 -9.49
N ALA A 179 -0.55 -36.25 -9.73
CA ALA A 179 0.79 -36.08 -9.23
C ALA A 179 0.79 -35.62 -7.75
N HIS A 180 1.38 -36.41 -6.88
CA HIS A 180 1.52 -36.09 -5.47
C HIS A 180 2.73 -35.17 -5.27
N VAL A 181 2.46 -33.93 -4.80
CA VAL A 181 3.53 -32.96 -4.44
C VAL A 181 4.26 -33.44 -3.16
N PHE A 182 3.54 -34.11 -2.27
CA PHE A 182 4.09 -34.67 -1.03
C PHE A 182 3.74 -36.15 -0.93
N GLN A 183 4.74 -36.97 -0.56
CA GLN A 183 4.59 -38.40 -0.29
C GLN A 183 4.08 -38.62 1.14
N ALA A 184 2.84 -38.22 1.44
CA ALA A 184 2.22 -38.36 2.75
C ALA A 184 0.71 -38.59 2.59
N THR A 185 0.10 -39.26 3.56
CA THR A 185 -1.35 -39.46 3.58
C THR A 185 -2.06 -38.11 3.81
N ALA A 186 -3.27 -37.95 3.26
CA ALA A 186 -4.09 -36.78 3.46
C ALA A 186 -4.33 -36.47 4.94
N LEU A 187 -4.50 -37.49 5.78
CA LEU A 187 -4.65 -37.35 7.22
C LEU A 187 -3.39 -36.73 7.87
N MET A 188 -2.20 -37.19 7.51
CA MET A 188 -0.94 -36.63 8.04
C MET A 188 -0.77 -35.18 7.60
N ILE A 189 -1.00 -34.86 6.33
CA ILE A 189 -0.93 -33.48 5.82
C ILE A 189 -1.87 -32.60 6.63
N THR A 190 -3.12 -33.01 6.81
CA THR A 190 -4.12 -32.26 7.57
C THR A 190 -3.71 -32.08 9.03
N ALA A 191 -3.24 -33.14 9.68
CA ALA A 191 -2.84 -33.13 11.10
C ALA A 191 -1.66 -32.14 11.38
N TYR A 192 -0.76 -31.94 10.41
CA TYR A 192 0.32 -30.97 10.56
C TYR A 192 -0.05 -29.58 10.05
N ALA A 193 -0.75 -29.49 8.91
CA ALA A 193 -1.06 -28.20 8.28
C ALA A 193 -2.11 -27.40 9.06
N LEU A 194 -3.21 -28.02 9.52
CA LEU A 194 -4.28 -27.28 10.20
C LEU A 194 -3.84 -26.61 11.50
N PRO A 195 -3.13 -27.30 12.45
CA PRO A 195 -2.64 -26.65 13.65
C PRO A 195 -1.68 -25.51 13.32
N HIS A 196 -0.77 -25.71 12.35
CA HIS A 196 0.17 -24.67 11.92
C HIS A 196 -0.57 -23.44 11.39
N LEU A 197 -1.52 -23.60 10.46
CA LEU A 197 -2.31 -22.52 9.89
C LEU A 197 -3.13 -21.78 10.95
N ALA A 198 -3.75 -22.53 11.88
CA ALA A 198 -4.50 -21.94 12.97
C ALA A 198 -3.60 -21.11 13.91
N HIS A 199 -2.48 -21.67 14.34
CA HIS A 199 -1.52 -20.96 15.18
C HIS A 199 -0.92 -19.75 14.48
N ALA A 200 -0.50 -19.88 13.21
CA ALA A 200 0.04 -18.78 12.44
C ALA A 200 -0.98 -17.64 12.30
N SER A 201 -2.23 -17.98 11.98
CA SER A 201 -3.32 -16.98 11.84
C SER A 201 -3.58 -16.25 13.16
N VAL A 202 -3.72 -16.98 14.28
CA VAL A 202 -3.95 -16.38 15.61
C VAL A 202 -2.76 -15.55 16.07
N THR A 203 -1.54 -16.05 15.91
CA THR A 203 -0.32 -15.35 16.30
C THR A 203 -0.13 -14.08 15.50
N ASN A 204 -0.25 -14.15 14.17
CA ASN A 204 -0.12 -13.00 13.29
C ASN A 204 -1.21 -11.95 13.60
N SER A 205 -2.45 -12.36 13.79
CA SER A 205 -3.53 -11.44 14.17
C SER A 205 -3.29 -10.76 15.51
N ARG A 206 -2.68 -11.45 16.48
CA ARG A 206 -2.37 -10.88 17.79
C ARG A 206 -1.20 -9.90 17.76
N ILE A 207 -0.14 -10.23 17.02
CA ILE A 207 1.09 -9.43 16.96
C ILE A 207 0.91 -8.26 15.97
N GLN A 208 0.42 -8.53 14.77
CA GLN A 208 0.41 -7.57 13.64
C GLN A 208 -0.98 -7.01 13.34
N GLY A 209 -2.04 -7.44 14.01
CA GLY A 209 -3.43 -7.19 13.61
C GLY A 209 -3.90 -5.74 13.62
N ARG A 210 -3.06 -4.78 14.08
CA ARG A 210 -3.27 -3.34 13.88
C ARG A 210 -2.76 -2.85 12.55
N PHE A 211 -1.75 -3.50 12.00
CA PHE A 211 -0.98 -3.06 10.84
C PHE A 211 -1.16 -3.97 9.62
N ARG A 212 -1.76 -5.15 9.81
CA ARG A 212 -2.00 -6.12 8.76
C ARG A 212 -3.14 -7.06 9.13
N HIS A 213 -4.15 -7.14 8.31
CA HIS A 213 -5.25 -8.07 8.48
C HIS A 213 -4.94 -9.44 7.86
N SER A 214 -5.43 -10.51 8.50
CA SER A 214 -5.32 -11.89 8.03
C SER A 214 -5.90 -12.05 6.62
N PHE A 215 -5.26 -12.86 5.78
CA PHE A 215 -5.63 -13.17 4.39
C PHE A 215 -5.48 -12.03 3.37
N TRP A 216 -5.44 -10.76 3.80
CA TRP A 216 -5.32 -9.63 2.88
C TRP A 216 -3.98 -9.56 2.16
N ASN A 217 -2.89 -9.89 2.86
CA ASN A 217 -1.57 -9.94 2.22
C ASN A 217 -1.53 -10.95 1.06
N GLU A 218 -2.30 -12.04 1.17
CA GLU A 218 -2.37 -13.06 0.14
C GLU A 218 -3.04 -12.55 -1.13
N VAL A 219 -3.98 -11.60 -1.01
CA VAL A 219 -4.56 -10.90 -2.17
C VAL A 219 -3.51 -10.01 -2.83
N TYR A 220 -2.77 -9.19 -2.05
CA TYR A 220 -1.67 -8.36 -2.58
C TYR A 220 -0.61 -9.21 -3.28
N GLU A 221 -0.14 -10.27 -2.62
CA GLU A 221 0.86 -11.18 -3.18
C GLU A 221 0.36 -11.90 -4.44
N SER A 222 -0.91 -12.31 -4.49
CA SER A 222 -1.46 -13.00 -5.67
C SER A 222 -1.53 -12.10 -6.90
N VAL A 223 -1.85 -10.80 -6.73
CA VAL A 223 -1.82 -9.82 -7.81
C VAL A 223 -0.39 -9.59 -8.31
N LEU A 224 0.58 -9.50 -7.39
CA LEU A 224 1.95 -9.09 -7.70
C LEU A 224 2.87 -10.25 -8.10
N ALA A 225 2.58 -11.49 -7.68
CA ALA A 225 3.49 -12.64 -7.81
C ALA A 225 4.04 -12.84 -9.22
N TRP A 226 3.16 -12.83 -10.22
CA TRP A 226 3.55 -12.99 -11.62
C TRP A 226 4.51 -11.90 -12.09
N TYR A 227 4.25 -10.66 -11.67
CA TYR A 227 4.97 -9.48 -12.13
C TYR A 227 6.35 -9.33 -11.49
N ILE A 228 6.50 -9.73 -10.22
CA ILE A 228 7.79 -9.61 -9.52
C ILE A 228 8.70 -10.81 -9.72
N MET A 229 8.16 -12.00 -10.00
CA MET A 229 8.96 -13.23 -10.15
C MET A 229 10.07 -13.08 -11.19
N ARG A 230 9.72 -12.70 -12.42
CA ARG A 230 10.71 -12.57 -13.50
C ARG A 230 11.76 -11.48 -13.22
N PRO A 231 11.41 -10.23 -12.84
CA PRO A 231 12.37 -9.20 -12.48
C PRO A 231 13.33 -9.61 -11.35
N VAL A 232 12.83 -10.31 -10.33
CA VAL A 232 13.65 -10.81 -9.22
C VAL A 232 14.66 -11.86 -9.72
N LEU A 233 14.20 -12.87 -10.47
CA LEU A 233 15.09 -13.91 -11.02
C LEU A 233 16.14 -13.33 -11.95
N VAL A 234 15.74 -12.43 -12.85
CA VAL A 234 16.67 -11.78 -13.78
C VAL A 234 17.69 -10.92 -13.03
N ALA A 235 17.28 -10.12 -12.04
CA ALA A 235 18.18 -9.29 -11.27
C ALA A 235 19.12 -10.12 -10.38
N PHE A 236 18.66 -11.27 -9.88
CA PHE A 236 19.49 -12.18 -9.10
C PHE A 236 20.56 -12.87 -9.96
N ILE A 237 20.24 -13.25 -11.21
CA ILE A 237 21.20 -13.85 -12.15
C ILE A 237 22.13 -12.79 -12.71
N ASN A 238 21.60 -11.68 -13.21
CA ASN A 238 22.36 -10.56 -13.78
C ASN A 238 21.84 -9.20 -13.27
N PRO A 239 22.44 -8.66 -12.20
CA PRO A 239 21.97 -7.43 -11.56
C PRO A 239 22.07 -6.17 -12.45
N LYS A 240 22.88 -6.21 -13.51
CA LYS A 240 23.03 -5.09 -14.46
C LYS A 240 21.92 -5.03 -15.51
N MET A 241 21.13 -6.09 -15.67
CA MET A 241 20.04 -6.12 -16.65
C MET A 241 18.84 -5.30 -16.21
N GLY A 242 18.24 -4.59 -17.17
CA GLY A 242 16.95 -3.88 -17.04
C GLY A 242 17.09 -2.36 -16.95
N LYS A 243 16.01 -1.64 -17.28
CA LYS A 243 15.95 -0.18 -17.27
C LYS A 243 15.32 0.33 -15.97
N PHE A 244 15.75 1.50 -15.55
CA PHE A 244 15.10 2.25 -14.46
C PHE A 244 13.93 3.03 -15.03
N ASN A 245 12.71 2.81 -14.50
CA ASN A 245 11.52 3.57 -14.84
C ASN A 245 10.99 4.26 -13.60
N VAL A 246 10.84 5.57 -13.65
CA VAL A 246 10.23 6.36 -12.57
C VAL A 246 8.73 6.11 -12.55
N THR A 247 8.16 5.93 -11.36
CA THR A 247 6.71 5.81 -11.18
C THR A 247 6.06 7.19 -11.30
N ALA A 248 5.19 7.37 -12.30
CA ALA A 248 4.38 8.58 -12.41
C ALA A 248 3.38 8.64 -11.25
N LYS A 249 3.16 9.84 -10.70
CA LYS A 249 2.17 10.15 -9.66
C LYS A 249 1.41 11.41 -10.06
N GLY A 250 0.23 11.64 -9.47
CA GLY A 250 -0.58 12.82 -9.71
C GLY A 250 -1.52 12.71 -10.92
N GLY A 251 -1.76 11.50 -11.44
CA GLY A 251 -2.76 11.25 -12.47
C GLY A 251 -4.18 11.15 -11.90
N VAL A 252 -5.19 11.23 -12.78
CA VAL A 252 -6.60 11.07 -12.42
C VAL A 252 -7.23 9.97 -13.27
N ILE A 253 -7.96 9.06 -12.63
CA ILE A 253 -8.77 8.05 -13.31
C ILE A 253 -10.15 8.64 -13.57
N GLU A 254 -10.35 9.19 -14.78
CA GLU A 254 -11.59 9.88 -15.16
C GLU A 254 -12.78 8.94 -15.33
N LYS A 255 -12.54 7.71 -15.76
CA LYS A 255 -13.58 6.70 -16.01
C LYS A 255 -13.19 5.36 -15.42
N ALA A 256 -14.16 4.67 -14.82
CA ALA A 256 -13.96 3.30 -14.39
C ALA A 256 -13.68 2.39 -15.59
N TYR A 257 -12.70 1.48 -15.46
CA TYR A 257 -12.37 0.50 -16.48
C TYR A 257 -11.80 -0.78 -15.83
N PHE A 258 -11.83 -1.88 -16.57
CA PHE A 258 -11.18 -3.11 -16.15
C PHE A 258 -9.77 -3.21 -16.77
N ASP A 259 -8.73 -3.31 -15.93
CA ASP A 259 -7.33 -3.40 -16.42
C ASP A 259 -6.99 -4.84 -16.84
N TRP A 260 -7.38 -5.18 -18.07
CA TRP A 260 -7.06 -6.47 -18.68
C TRP A 260 -5.56 -6.73 -18.77
N THR A 261 -4.73 -5.70 -18.91
CA THR A 261 -3.27 -5.85 -19.05
C THR A 261 -2.67 -6.43 -17.78
N ILE A 262 -3.11 -5.90 -16.63
CA ILE A 262 -2.67 -6.41 -15.32
C ILE A 262 -3.48 -7.64 -14.91
N ALA A 263 -4.73 -7.80 -15.32
CA ALA A 263 -5.57 -8.92 -14.90
C ALA A 263 -5.20 -10.26 -15.52
N ARG A 264 -4.68 -10.28 -16.76
CA ARG A 264 -4.46 -11.52 -17.54
C ARG A 264 -3.83 -12.67 -16.77
N PRO A 265 -2.70 -12.54 -16.07
CA PRO A 265 -2.06 -13.68 -15.41
C PRO A 265 -2.97 -14.36 -14.37
N TYR A 266 -3.60 -13.59 -13.50
CA TYR A 266 -4.43 -14.15 -12.45
C TYR A 266 -5.84 -14.54 -12.94
N VAL A 267 -6.34 -13.96 -14.03
CA VAL A 267 -7.53 -14.48 -14.73
C VAL A 267 -7.24 -15.87 -15.33
N VAL A 268 -6.08 -16.06 -15.97
CA VAL A 268 -5.68 -17.38 -16.48
C VAL A 268 -5.56 -18.38 -15.34
N LEU A 269 -4.90 -18.00 -14.23
CA LEU A 269 -4.81 -18.87 -13.04
C LEU A 269 -6.18 -19.18 -12.44
N LEU A 270 -7.10 -18.22 -12.39
CA LEU A 270 -8.47 -18.42 -11.94
C LEU A 270 -9.19 -19.45 -12.81
N LEU A 271 -9.13 -19.30 -14.13
CA LEU A 271 -9.75 -20.25 -15.06
C LEU A 271 -9.15 -21.65 -14.93
N LEU A 272 -7.82 -21.77 -14.81
CA LEU A 272 -7.18 -23.06 -14.57
C LEU A 272 -7.65 -23.72 -13.27
N ASN A 273 -7.78 -22.94 -12.18
CA ASN A 273 -8.30 -23.48 -10.91
C ASN A 273 -9.79 -23.88 -11.01
N LEU A 274 -10.61 -23.13 -11.74
CA LEU A 274 -12.02 -23.50 -11.98
C LEU A 274 -12.13 -24.79 -12.80
N VAL A 275 -11.31 -24.94 -13.86
CA VAL A 275 -11.25 -26.18 -14.64
C VAL A 275 -10.73 -27.34 -13.79
N GLY A 276 -9.66 -27.13 -13.00
CA GLY A 276 -9.15 -28.14 -12.07
C GLY A 276 -10.20 -28.58 -11.06
N PHE A 277 -10.98 -27.66 -10.51
CA PHE A 277 -12.08 -27.97 -9.61
C PHE A 277 -13.17 -28.80 -10.29
N ALA A 278 -13.54 -28.48 -11.54
CA ALA A 278 -14.52 -29.27 -12.33
C ALA A 278 -14.00 -30.68 -12.63
N VAL A 279 -12.70 -30.82 -12.95
CA VAL A 279 -12.07 -32.15 -13.11
C VAL A 279 -12.12 -32.92 -11.79
N GLY A 280 -11.84 -32.24 -10.65
CA GLY A 280 -11.96 -32.84 -9.32
C GLY A 280 -13.35 -33.36 -9.02
N ILE A 281 -14.42 -32.63 -9.37
CA ILE A 281 -15.81 -33.11 -9.27
C ILE A 281 -16.01 -34.41 -10.10
N GLY A 282 -15.51 -34.43 -11.35
CA GLY A 282 -15.56 -35.59 -12.20
C GLY A 282 -14.87 -36.80 -11.58
N LYS A 283 -13.68 -36.64 -11.00
CA LYS A 283 -12.93 -37.72 -10.35
C LYS A 283 -13.59 -38.29 -9.11
N LEU A 284 -14.47 -37.53 -8.41
CA LEU A 284 -15.23 -38.04 -7.26
C LEU A 284 -16.11 -39.25 -7.60
N PHE A 285 -16.51 -39.41 -8.86
CA PHE A 285 -17.31 -40.53 -9.32
C PHE A 285 -16.51 -41.83 -9.56
N PHE A 286 -15.17 -41.72 -9.63
CA PHE A 286 -14.27 -42.83 -9.97
C PHE A 286 -13.31 -43.19 -8.84
N PHE A 287 -13.01 -42.28 -7.92
CA PHE A 287 -12.08 -42.50 -6.83
C PHE A 287 -12.75 -43.12 -5.60
N SER A 288 -12.00 -43.89 -4.82
CA SER A 288 -12.45 -44.52 -3.59
C SER A 288 -11.34 -44.50 -2.52
N GLY A 289 -11.72 -44.71 -1.26
CA GLY A 289 -10.79 -44.80 -0.14
C GLY A 289 -9.97 -43.52 0.09
N ASP A 290 -8.66 -43.69 0.32
CA ASP A 290 -7.74 -42.59 0.64
C ASP A 290 -7.60 -41.57 -0.52
N GLU A 291 -7.81 -41.99 -1.75
CA GLU A 291 -7.77 -41.11 -2.92
C GLU A 291 -8.86 -40.04 -2.86
N VAL A 292 -10.05 -40.36 -2.37
CA VAL A 292 -11.16 -39.42 -2.20
C VAL A 292 -10.79 -38.34 -1.18
N ILE A 293 -10.13 -38.71 -0.08
CA ILE A 293 -9.72 -37.75 0.95
C ILE A 293 -8.67 -36.80 0.37
N THR A 294 -7.68 -37.34 -0.35
CA THR A 294 -6.65 -36.51 -1.04
C THR A 294 -7.29 -35.58 -2.07
N LEU A 295 -8.25 -36.06 -2.83
CA LEU A 295 -9.00 -35.27 -3.82
C LEU A 295 -9.76 -34.11 -3.14
N ILE A 296 -10.47 -34.38 -2.04
CA ILE A 296 -11.21 -33.36 -1.28
C ILE A 296 -10.28 -32.28 -0.75
N ILE A 297 -9.11 -32.63 -0.20
CA ILE A 297 -8.15 -31.65 0.30
C ILE A 297 -7.66 -30.73 -0.83
N ASN A 298 -7.32 -31.29 -1.99
CA ASN A 298 -6.92 -30.50 -3.16
C ASN A 298 -8.06 -29.61 -3.69
N MET A 299 -9.30 -30.09 -3.66
CA MET A 299 -10.48 -29.30 -4.03
C MET A 299 -10.75 -28.15 -3.04
N VAL A 300 -10.59 -28.37 -1.73
CA VAL A 300 -10.69 -27.31 -0.71
C VAL A 300 -9.63 -26.26 -0.94
N TRP A 301 -8.38 -26.66 -1.18
CA TRP A 301 -7.30 -25.75 -1.50
C TRP A 301 -7.58 -24.96 -2.80
N THR A 302 -8.03 -25.65 -3.84
CA THR A 302 -8.43 -25.00 -5.11
C THR A 302 -9.56 -24.00 -4.91
N THR A 303 -10.55 -24.31 -4.07
CA THR A 303 -11.64 -23.36 -3.71
C THR A 303 -11.07 -22.10 -3.07
N TYR A 304 -10.14 -22.26 -2.14
CA TYR A 304 -9.45 -21.11 -1.53
C TYR A 304 -8.69 -20.29 -2.58
N ASN A 305 -7.97 -20.94 -3.50
CA ASN A 305 -7.27 -20.26 -4.60
C ASN A 305 -8.25 -19.51 -5.53
N VAL A 306 -9.39 -20.10 -5.86
CA VAL A 306 -10.45 -19.45 -6.67
C VAL A 306 -10.93 -18.16 -6.01
N LEU A 307 -11.14 -18.18 -4.70
CA LEU A 307 -11.58 -17.01 -3.95
C LEU A 307 -10.50 -15.92 -3.89
N LEU A 308 -9.24 -16.28 -3.66
CA LEU A 308 -8.11 -15.35 -3.69
C LEU A 308 -7.92 -14.73 -5.07
N LEU A 309 -7.95 -15.54 -6.11
CA LEU A 309 -7.81 -15.07 -7.49
C LEU A 309 -9.01 -14.23 -7.92
N GLY A 310 -10.22 -14.56 -7.44
CA GLY A 310 -11.40 -13.73 -7.60
C GLY A 310 -11.21 -12.35 -6.94
N ALA A 311 -10.65 -12.29 -5.73
CA ALA A 311 -10.32 -11.02 -5.07
C ALA A 311 -9.25 -10.24 -5.86
N SER A 312 -8.25 -10.92 -6.42
CA SER A 312 -7.26 -10.32 -7.32
C SER A 312 -7.88 -9.72 -8.57
N VAL A 313 -8.89 -10.39 -9.14
CA VAL A 313 -9.68 -9.86 -10.27
C VAL A 313 -10.45 -8.60 -9.88
N ALA A 314 -11.04 -8.57 -8.66
CA ALA A 314 -11.75 -7.39 -8.17
C ALA A 314 -10.83 -6.16 -8.08
N VAL A 315 -9.54 -6.34 -7.71
CA VAL A 315 -8.54 -5.27 -7.68
C VAL A 315 -8.32 -4.64 -9.07
N ALA A 316 -8.43 -5.42 -10.14
CA ALA A 316 -8.24 -4.91 -11.52
C ALA A 316 -9.40 -4.06 -12.04
N ASN A 317 -10.49 -3.96 -11.29
CA ASN A 317 -11.61 -3.09 -11.65
C ASN A 317 -11.35 -1.67 -11.14
N GLU A 318 -10.64 -0.89 -11.95
CA GLU A 318 -10.24 0.48 -11.61
C GLU A 318 -11.46 1.39 -11.43
N SER A 319 -11.63 1.88 -10.21
CA SER A 319 -12.71 2.78 -9.85
C SER A 319 -12.42 4.20 -10.32
N ARG A 320 -13.47 4.90 -10.78
CA ARG A 320 -13.37 6.32 -11.14
C ARG A 320 -12.93 7.14 -9.93
N GLN A 321 -12.01 8.07 -10.15
CA GLN A 321 -11.62 9.07 -9.18
C GLN A 321 -12.59 10.25 -9.25
N ILE A 322 -13.42 10.40 -8.21
CA ILE A 322 -14.48 11.43 -8.19
C ILE A 322 -13.88 12.83 -7.98
N ARG A 323 -12.76 12.91 -7.27
CA ARG A 323 -12.11 14.17 -6.88
C ARG A 323 -10.74 14.29 -7.51
N SER A 324 -10.42 15.46 -8.03
CA SER A 324 -9.10 15.77 -8.60
C SER A 324 -8.00 15.81 -7.54
N THR A 325 -8.34 16.21 -6.30
CA THR A 325 -7.42 16.27 -5.17
C THR A 325 -7.96 15.48 -3.98
N PRO A 326 -7.13 14.67 -3.33
CA PRO A 326 -7.48 13.99 -2.10
C PRO A 326 -7.79 15.00 -0.98
N ARG A 327 -8.62 14.58 -0.03
CA ARG A 327 -8.94 15.34 1.17
C ARG A 327 -8.35 14.68 2.40
N VAL A 328 -7.82 15.51 3.29
CA VAL A 328 -7.26 15.11 4.57
C VAL A 328 -8.25 15.46 5.67
N ALA A 329 -8.68 14.47 6.44
CA ALA A 329 -9.56 14.70 7.57
C ALA A 329 -8.77 15.32 8.72
N ALA A 330 -9.11 16.55 9.12
CA ALA A 330 -8.55 17.20 10.30
C ALA A 330 -9.51 18.29 10.82
N ALA A 331 -9.66 18.34 12.13
CA ALA A 331 -10.52 19.30 12.82
C ALA A 331 -9.70 20.53 13.24
N LEU A 332 -9.46 21.44 12.31
CA LEU A 332 -8.73 22.69 12.56
C LEU A 332 -9.72 23.81 12.90
N PRO A 333 -9.41 24.69 13.88
CA PRO A 333 -10.20 25.89 14.12
C PRO A 333 -10.25 26.78 12.88
N ALA A 334 -11.44 27.28 12.55
CA ALA A 334 -11.65 28.15 11.40
C ALA A 334 -12.73 29.20 11.69
N PHE A 335 -12.63 30.34 11.00
CA PHE A 335 -13.69 31.33 10.96
C PHE A 335 -14.16 31.54 9.52
N LEU A 336 -15.48 31.66 9.36
CA LEU A 336 -16.10 32.12 8.13
C LEU A 336 -16.48 33.59 8.29
N ARG A 337 -16.01 34.45 7.42
CA ARG A 337 -16.38 35.86 7.33
C ARG A 337 -17.21 36.08 6.07
N PHE A 338 -18.36 36.69 6.22
CA PHE A 338 -19.28 37.02 5.12
C PHE A 338 -19.08 38.47 4.69
N GLU A 339 -19.49 38.81 3.48
CA GLU A 339 -19.42 40.17 2.95
C GLU A 339 -20.20 41.20 3.80
N ASN A 340 -21.27 40.76 4.48
CA ASN A 340 -22.04 41.59 5.40
C ASN A 340 -21.39 41.82 6.77
N GLY A 341 -20.14 41.37 6.96
CA GLY A 341 -19.40 41.50 8.25
C GLY A 341 -19.73 40.44 9.29
N ARG A 342 -20.71 39.57 9.06
CA ARG A 342 -21.00 38.44 9.95
C ARG A 342 -19.81 37.47 9.99
N THR A 343 -19.45 37.02 11.18
CA THR A 343 -18.43 35.98 11.39
C THR A 343 -19.04 34.77 12.07
N LEU A 344 -18.69 33.58 11.60
CA LEU A 344 -19.13 32.31 12.14
C LEU A 344 -17.93 31.48 12.57
N VAL A 345 -17.92 31.02 13.83
CA VAL A 345 -16.90 30.10 14.34
C VAL A 345 -17.21 28.68 13.85
N CYS A 346 -16.26 28.01 13.28
CA CYS A 346 -16.40 26.65 12.76
C CYS A 346 -15.11 25.84 12.93
N LYS A 347 -15.17 24.57 12.50
CA LYS A 347 -13.99 23.70 12.42
C LYS A 347 -13.97 23.03 11.07
N THR A 348 -12.77 22.73 10.56
CA THR A 348 -12.68 21.88 9.37
C THR A 348 -13.08 20.44 9.70
N GLU A 349 -13.74 19.76 8.78
CA GLU A 349 -13.92 18.31 8.78
C GLU A 349 -12.82 17.66 7.92
N ASP A 350 -12.55 18.28 6.79
CA ASP A 350 -11.47 17.91 5.89
C ASP A 350 -10.92 19.13 5.16
N PHE A 351 -9.70 19.00 4.64
CA PHE A 351 -9.08 20.00 3.78
C PHE A 351 -8.44 19.37 2.55
N SER A 352 -8.35 20.13 1.48
CA SER A 352 -7.63 19.81 0.24
C SER A 352 -6.95 21.05 -0.30
N GLN A 353 -6.18 20.88 -1.36
CA GLN A 353 -5.56 22.02 -2.06
C GLN A 353 -6.56 23.04 -2.60
N HIS A 354 -7.79 22.62 -2.93
CA HIS A 354 -8.79 23.46 -3.60
C HIS A 354 -10.00 23.84 -2.73
N GLY A 355 -10.12 23.33 -1.50
CA GLY A 355 -11.26 23.65 -0.66
C GLY A 355 -11.28 22.92 0.67
N LEU A 356 -12.30 23.21 1.47
CA LEU A 356 -12.52 22.70 2.82
C LEU A 356 -13.91 22.13 2.99
N GLY A 357 -14.03 21.07 3.79
CA GLY A 357 -15.26 20.70 4.47
C GLY A 357 -15.26 21.34 5.85
N LEU A 358 -16.34 21.98 6.23
CA LEU A 358 -16.49 22.69 7.50
C LEU A 358 -17.67 22.16 8.27
N SER A 359 -17.49 21.97 9.57
CA SER A 359 -18.57 21.75 10.53
C SER A 359 -19.00 23.11 11.06
N VAL A 360 -20.28 23.43 10.87
CA VAL A 360 -20.91 24.70 11.25
C VAL A 360 -22.09 24.42 12.18
N PRO A 361 -22.57 25.39 12.98
CA PRO A 361 -23.80 25.22 13.76
C PRO A 361 -24.99 24.81 12.88
N PRO A 362 -25.86 23.88 13.34
CA PRO A 362 -26.97 23.35 12.53
C PRO A 362 -27.94 24.41 11.98
N ASP A 363 -28.09 25.50 12.71
CA ASP A 363 -29.00 26.60 12.36
C ASP A 363 -28.39 27.63 11.41
N SER A 364 -27.20 27.32 10.83
CA SER A 364 -26.52 28.20 9.90
C SER A 364 -27.15 28.04 8.52
N ASP A 365 -28.06 28.94 8.16
CA ASP A 365 -28.61 29.02 6.80
C ASP A 365 -27.64 29.80 5.90
N ILE A 366 -26.84 29.09 5.12
CA ILE A 366 -25.79 29.64 4.22
C ILE A 366 -26.06 29.15 2.83
N PRO A 367 -26.56 30.00 1.92
CA PRO A 367 -26.85 29.58 0.55
C PRO A 367 -25.60 29.13 -0.21
N THR A 368 -25.75 28.13 -1.07
CA THR A 368 -24.73 27.75 -2.06
C THR A 368 -24.48 28.94 -3.00
N GLY A 369 -23.22 29.17 -3.38
CA GLY A 369 -22.80 30.32 -4.19
C GLY A 369 -22.41 31.56 -3.36
N SER A 370 -22.65 31.58 -2.04
CA SER A 370 -22.22 32.68 -1.17
C SER A 370 -20.70 32.83 -1.20
N ARG A 371 -20.22 34.06 -1.36
CA ARG A 371 -18.80 34.39 -1.22
C ARG A 371 -18.47 34.58 0.25
N VAL A 372 -17.38 33.99 0.68
CA VAL A 372 -16.91 34.00 2.07
C VAL A 372 -15.39 34.11 2.09
N SER A 373 -14.85 34.60 3.20
CA SER A 373 -13.43 34.47 3.50
C SER A 373 -13.26 33.47 4.65
N VAL A 374 -12.37 32.49 4.45
CA VAL A 374 -12.06 31.49 5.47
C VAL A 374 -10.75 31.86 6.13
N SER A 375 -10.76 32.03 7.46
CA SER A 375 -9.55 32.18 8.27
C SER A 375 -9.17 30.83 8.87
N LEU A 376 -7.92 30.44 8.70
CA LEU A 376 -7.28 29.27 9.33
C LEU A 376 -6.13 29.74 10.23
N PHE A 377 -5.84 28.96 11.27
CA PHE A 377 -4.88 29.34 12.31
C PHE A 377 -3.88 28.23 12.57
N ARG A 378 -2.62 28.64 12.80
CA ARG A 378 -1.55 27.79 13.32
C ARG A 378 -0.75 28.60 14.33
N SER A 379 -0.91 28.28 15.62
CA SER A 379 -0.38 29.11 16.70
C SER A 379 -0.83 30.58 16.55
N ASP A 380 0.08 31.52 16.39
CA ASP A 380 -0.19 32.94 16.23
C ASP A 380 -0.33 33.40 14.77
N GLU A 381 -0.19 32.47 13.81
CA GLU A 381 -0.34 32.78 12.38
C GLU A 381 -1.80 32.61 11.95
N GLU A 382 -2.36 33.65 11.30
CA GLU A 382 -3.67 33.64 10.66
C GLU A 382 -3.50 33.78 9.14
N GLY A 383 -4.12 32.87 8.36
CA GLY A 383 -4.24 32.99 6.90
C GLY A 383 -5.70 33.16 6.51
N VAL A 384 -5.96 34.10 5.59
CA VAL A 384 -7.29 34.43 5.11
C VAL A 384 -7.43 34.10 3.64
N PHE A 385 -8.38 33.23 3.28
CA PHE A 385 -8.55 32.68 1.96
C PHE A 385 -9.94 32.98 1.41
N PRO A 386 -10.06 33.63 0.22
CA PRO A 386 -11.31 33.81 -0.46
C PRO A 386 -11.86 32.47 -0.92
N ALA A 387 -13.16 32.25 -0.73
CA ALA A 387 -13.82 31.02 -1.08
C ALA A 387 -15.28 31.22 -1.45
N VAL A 388 -15.85 30.23 -2.16
CA VAL A 388 -17.25 30.17 -2.52
C VAL A 388 -17.87 28.91 -1.93
N VAL A 389 -19.06 29.03 -1.35
CA VAL A 389 -19.82 27.91 -0.82
C VAL A 389 -20.32 27.02 -1.97
N THR A 390 -19.88 25.77 -2.01
CA THR A 390 -20.27 24.80 -3.03
C THR A 390 -21.26 23.75 -2.53
N PHE A 391 -21.37 23.59 -1.22
CA PHE A 391 -22.30 22.67 -0.57
C PHE A 391 -22.76 23.25 0.75
N SER A 392 -24.07 23.18 1.01
CA SER A 392 -24.69 23.55 2.29
C SER A 392 -25.63 22.45 2.73
N GLY A 393 -25.49 21.99 3.97
CA GLY A 393 -26.33 20.98 4.60
C GLY A 393 -26.41 21.20 6.11
N THR A 394 -27.25 20.44 6.81
CA THR A 394 -27.42 20.58 8.25
C THR A 394 -26.12 20.35 9.00
N GLY A 395 -25.53 21.40 9.55
CA GLY A 395 -24.27 21.35 10.30
C GLY A 395 -23.00 21.17 9.46
N ARG A 396 -23.11 21.17 8.13
CA ARG A 396 -21.98 20.94 7.21
C ARG A 396 -21.97 21.93 6.06
N LEU A 397 -20.78 22.42 5.75
CA LEU A 397 -20.57 23.35 4.66
C LEU A 397 -19.35 22.89 3.83
N GLY A 398 -19.46 22.93 2.51
CA GLY A 398 -18.32 22.75 1.60
C GLY A 398 -17.97 24.08 0.97
N VAL A 399 -16.69 24.46 1.01
CA VAL A 399 -16.19 25.67 0.35
C VAL A 399 -15.08 25.31 -0.63
N GLN A 400 -15.05 26.02 -1.74
CA GLN A 400 -13.99 25.97 -2.73
C GLN A 400 -13.26 27.30 -2.74
N PHE A 401 -11.94 27.27 -2.68
CA PHE A 401 -11.11 28.47 -2.77
C PHE A 401 -11.25 29.15 -4.12
N ASP A 402 -11.31 30.49 -4.10
CA ASP A 402 -11.44 31.30 -5.31
C ASP A 402 -10.09 31.97 -5.64
N ASN A 403 -9.46 31.52 -6.74
CA ASN A 403 -8.24 32.08 -7.33
C ASN A 403 -7.14 32.50 -6.35
N LEU A 404 -6.64 31.55 -5.54
CA LEU A 404 -5.55 31.81 -4.60
C LEU A 404 -4.25 32.18 -5.34
N SER A 405 -3.61 33.26 -4.94
CA SER A 405 -2.25 33.61 -5.36
C SER A 405 -1.24 32.54 -4.90
N LEU A 406 -0.07 32.48 -5.54
CA LEU A 406 1.00 31.54 -5.12
C LEU A 406 1.39 31.71 -3.66
N GLN A 407 1.39 32.94 -3.14
CA GLN A 407 1.65 33.23 -1.74
C GLN A 407 0.57 32.63 -0.84
N GLN A 408 -0.71 32.82 -1.18
CA GLN A 408 -1.83 32.23 -0.44
C GLN A 408 -1.85 30.71 -0.51
N GLN A 409 -1.45 30.11 -1.64
CA GLN A 409 -1.30 28.66 -1.76
C GLN A 409 -0.20 28.13 -0.83
N ALA A 410 0.95 28.81 -0.76
CA ALA A 410 2.04 28.47 0.14
C ALA A 410 1.62 28.62 1.62
N GLU A 411 0.90 29.68 1.95
CA GLU A 411 0.35 29.94 3.28
C GLU A 411 -0.69 28.88 3.66
N LEU A 412 -1.63 28.52 2.77
CA LEU A 412 -2.58 27.44 2.95
C LEU A 412 -1.86 26.13 3.23
N ALA A 413 -0.83 25.79 2.45
CA ALA A 413 -0.03 24.59 2.67
C ALA A 413 0.67 24.61 4.04
N SER A 414 1.18 25.76 4.49
CA SER A 414 1.77 25.91 5.82
C SER A 414 0.75 25.69 6.94
N LEU A 415 -0.44 26.25 6.80
CA LEU A 415 -1.50 26.18 7.82
C LEU A 415 -2.24 24.82 7.85
N THR A 416 -2.10 24.00 6.80
CA THR A 416 -2.81 22.70 6.68
C THR A 416 -1.83 21.53 6.53
N PHE A 417 -1.23 21.33 5.37
CA PHE A 417 -0.39 20.16 5.04
C PHE A 417 0.94 20.11 5.80
N SER A 418 1.50 21.25 6.19
CA SER A 418 2.77 21.29 6.94
C SER A 418 2.60 21.15 8.46
N ARG A 419 1.40 20.85 8.93
CA ARG A 419 1.13 20.62 10.35
C ARG A 419 1.43 19.18 10.72
N ALA A 420 2.21 18.97 11.77
CA ALA A 420 2.47 17.61 12.30
C ALA A 420 1.18 16.96 12.84
N ASP A 421 0.32 17.71 13.49
CA ASP A 421 -0.96 17.23 14.06
C ASP A 421 -1.99 16.81 12.99
N ALA A 422 -1.88 17.28 11.75
CA ALA A 422 -2.74 16.83 10.66
C ALA A 422 -2.52 15.34 10.29
N TRP A 423 -1.36 14.78 10.60
CA TRP A 423 -0.97 13.42 10.18
C TRP A 423 -1.00 12.38 11.30
N ILE A 424 -1.01 12.79 12.56
CA ILE A 424 -0.98 11.87 13.72
C ILE A 424 -2.21 10.96 13.74
N SER A 425 -3.38 11.48 13.38
CA SER A 425 -4.63 10.74 13.37
C SER A 425 -4.85 9.83 12.16
N THR A 426 -4.02 9.97 11.11
CA THR A 426 -4.15 9.16 9.89
C THR A 426 -3.41 7.83 9.97
N TRP A 427 -2.52 7.67 10.96
CA TRP A 427 -1.70 6.49 11.15
C TRP A 427 -2.34 5.52 12.14
N GLY A 428 -2.49 4.25 11.75
CA GLY A 428 -2.99 3.18 12.64
C GLY A 428 -4.46 3.29 13.02
N THR A 429 -5.28 3.94 12.20
CA THR A 429 -6.73 4.11 12.44
C THR A 429 -7.57 2.87 12.13
N ALA A 430 -6.99 1.88 11.45
CA ALA A 430 -7.69 0.66 11.09
C ALA A 430 -8.11 -0.15 12.32
N GLN A 431 -9.29 -0.77 12.24
CA GLN A 431 -9.76 -1.68 13.29
C GLN A 431 -8.80 -2.87 13.43
N ARG A 432 -8.61 -3.35 14.65
CA ARG A 432 -7.79 -4.53 14.90
C ARG A 432 -8.35 -5.76 14.16
N ASP A 433 -7.47 -6.57 13.57
CA ASP A 433 -7.82 -7.76 12.82
C ASP A 433 -8.71 -8.73 13.63
N LYS A 434 -9.69 -9.28 12.92
CA LYS A 434 -10.51 -10.42 13.35
C LYS A 434 -10.45 -11.48 12.24
N PRO A 435 -9.62 -12.53 12.36
CA PRO A 435 -9.31 -13.45 11.26
C PRO A 435 -10.51 -13.99 10.50
N LEU A 436 -11.57 -14.40 11.21
CA LEU A 436 -12.79 -14.91 10.57
C LEU A 436 -13.55 -13.83 9.79
N ARG A 437 -13.56 -12.58 10.29
CA ARG A 437 -14.17 -11.45 9.56
C ARG A 437 -13.34 -11.11 8.32
N SER A 438 -12.03 -11.11 8.46
CA SER A 438 -11.09 -10.86 7.35
C SER A 438 -11.24 -11.94 6.27
N LEU A 439 -11.33 -13.21 6.64
CA LEU A 439 -11.62 -14.30 5.70
C LEU A 439 -12.96 -14.08 5.00
N GLY A 440 -14.03 -13.78 5.75
CA GLY A 440 -15.35 -13.49 5.18
C GLY A 440 -15.32 -12.33 4.18
N SER A 441 -14.53 -11.26 4.47
CA SER A 441 -14.36 -10.13 3.56
C SER A 441 -13.65 -10.55 2.26
N VAL A 442 -12.57 -11.34 2.35
CA VAL A 442 -11.86 -11.85 1.17
C VAL A 442 -12.77 -12.75 0.33
N VAL A 443 -13.57 -13.63 0.96
CA VAL A 443 -14.55 -14.48 0.28
C VAL A 443 -15.58 -13.65 -0.49
N LEU A 444 -16.19 -12.65 0.16
CA LEU A 444 -17.18 -11.77 -0.47
C LEU A 444 -16.59 -10.99 -1.65
N ILE A 445 -15.39 -10.44 -1.49
CA ILE A 445 -14.69 -9.73 -2.55
C ILE A 445 -14.29 -10.68 -3.69
N GLY A 446 -13.86 -11.91 -3.36
CA GLY A 446 -13.56 -12.95 -4.35
C GLY A 446 -14.77 -13.29 -5.22
N LEU A 447 -15.92 -13.53 -4.60
CA LEU A 447 -17.18 -13.79 -5.32
C LEU A 447 -17.61 -12.58 -6.17
N ARG A 448 -17.48 -11.35 -5.62
CA ARG A 448 -17.72 -10.12 -6.38
C ARG A 448 -16.82 -10.02 -7.61
N GLY A 449 -15.52 -10.30 -7.47
CA GLY A 449 -14.55 -10.24 -8.56
C GLY A 449 -14.86 -11.24 -9.67
N ILE A 450 -15.26 -12.47 -9.33
CA ILE A 450 -15.71 -13.48 -10.31
C ILE A 450 -16.95 -12.97 -11.08
N GLY A 451 -17.94 -12.42 -10.37
CA GLY A 451 -19.12 -11.81 -10.99
C GLY A 451 -18.79 -10.62 -11.91
N GLN A 452 -17.85 -9.78 -11.51
CA GLN A 452 -17.36 -8.64 -12.31
C GLN A 452 -16.64 -9.11 -13.58
N LEU A 453 -15.84 -10.17 -13.50
CA LEU A 453 -15.18 -10.77 -14.68
C LEU A 453 -16.20 -11.22 -15.71
N ALA A 454 -17.25 -11.91 -15.29
CA ALA A 454 -18.32 -12.34 -16.17
C ALA A 454 -19.00 -11.16 -16.90
N THR A 455 -19.23 -10.04 -16.19
CA THR A 455 -19.85 -8.85 -16.78
C THR A 455 -18.88 -8.02 -17.63
N SER A 456 -17.58 -7.99 -17.30
CA SER A 456 -16.56 -7.23 -18.05
C SER A 456 -16.15 -7.91 -19.36
N ALA A 457 -16.26 -9.24 -19.43
CA ALA A 457 -16.01 -9.99 -20.67
C ALA A 457 -16.98 -9.60 -21.81
N PHE A 458 -18.16 -9.09 -21.48
CA PHE A 458 -19.15 -8.60 -22.44
C PHE A 458 -19.05 -7.11 -22.74
N LYS A 459 -18.22 -6.35 -21.99
CA LYS A 459 -17.99 -4.92 -22.22
C LYS A 459 -16.59 -4.71 -22.81
N SER A 460 -16.50 -4.51 -24.13
CA SER A 460 -15.26 -4.10 -24.78
C SER A 460 -14.81 -2.74 -24.22
N SER A 461 -13.78 -2.72 -23.40
CA SER A 461 -13.14 -1.49 -22.91
C SER A 461 -11.66 -1.50 -23.24
N THR A 462 -11.26 -0.67 -24.19
CA THR A 462 -9.85 -0.33 -24.41
C THR A 462 -9.33 0.46 -23.18
N PRO A 463 -8.22 0.07 -22.57
CA PRO A 463 -7.59 0.85 -21.51
C PRO A 463 -7.21 2.22 -22.07
N ARG A 464 -7.67 3.30 -21.46
CA ARG A 464 -7.11 4.64 -21.71
C ARG A 464 -6.00 4.89 -20.71
N PRO A 465 -4.84 5.40 -21.14
CA PRO A 465 -3.76 5.77 -20.23
C PRO A 465 -4.26 6.82 -19.24
N VAL A 466 -3.70 6.77 -18.03
CA VAL A 466 -3.87 7.83 -17.02
C VAL A 466 -3.39 9.13 -17.65
N SER A 467 -4.26 10.09 -17.83
CA SER A 467 -3.89 11.41 -18.34
C SER A 467 -3.00 12.09 -17.30
N PRO A 468 -1.78 12.54 -17.64
CA PRO A 468 -1.04 13.41 -16.74
C PRO A 468 -1.89 14.67 -16.49
N VAL A 469 -1.89 15.16 -15.26
CA VAL A 469 -2.47 16.48 -14.95
C VAL A 469 -1.84 17.47 -15.93
N SER A 470 -2.65 18.14 -16.71
CA SER A 470 -2.16 19.08 -17.72
C SER A 470 -1.26 20.11 -17.02
N LYS A 471 -0.05 20.29 -17.54
CA LYS A 471 0.88 21.32 -17.06
C LYS A 471 0.41 22.74 -17.43
N ASP A 472 -0.76 22.87 -18.04
CA ASP A 472 -1.30 24.13 -18.58
C ASP A 472 -2.12 24.95 -17.57
N SER A 473 -1.90 24.71 -16.26
CA SER A 473 -2.40 25.61 -15.21
C SER A 473 -1.24 26.28 -14.45
N THR A 474 -0.23 26.70 -15.18
CA THR A 474 0.69 27.74 -14.70
C THR A 474 0.39 29.01 -15.47
N PRO A 475 -0.05 30.10 -14.78
CA PRO A 475 0.01 31.43 -15.37
C PRO A 475 1.43 31.89 -15.53
#